data_24ec0f8ddba7c5fb851060abad41a0bb
#
_entry.id   24ec0f8ddba7c5fb851060abad41a0bb
#
_cell.length_a   1.000
_cell.length_b   1.000
_cell.length_c   1.000
_cell.angle_alpha   90.00
_cell.angle_beta   90.00
_cell.angle_gamma   90.00
#
_symmetry.space_group_name_H-M   'P 1'
#
loop_
_entity.id
_entity.type
_entity.pdbx_description
1 polymer ?
#
loop_
_entity_poly.entity_id
_entity_poly.type
_entity_poly.pdbx_seq_one_letter_code
_entity_poly.pdbx_strand_id
1 'polypeptide(L)'
;MQDCNYISLSSLKDRGWTEGIIKKIGVVPDKEVVNPHYKNSAPMKLYDVRRIEGIEASDEFKTLYNTALKRRMAAKKAAETKMQSMKDYVHSIEIKMPMSSKEQVFRRAVAHYNALWEWRGCYDKHICDYRILDNATLERLTANMIRHSMTDYDSVLERNYGKVGVEYAHDYLKEKINKMVHDTYFQDVA
;
A
#
# COMPACT_ATOMS: atom_id res chain seq x y z
N MET A 1 -36.15 27.91 11.38
CA MET A 1 -34.71 27.99 11.10
C MET A 1 -34.01 27.17 12.16
N GLN A 2 -33.55 25.95 11.85
CA GLN A 2 -32.73 25.19 12.79
C GLN A 2 -31.33 25.76 12.74
N ASP A 3 -30.95 26.42 13.81
CA ASP A 3 -29.58 26.90 14.01
C ASP A 3 -28.62 25.72 13.93
N CYS A 4 -27.83 25.67 12.88
CA CYS A 4 -26.73 24.70 12.75
C CYS A 4 -25.58 25.11 13.68
N ASN A 5 -25.84 25.04 15.00
CA ASN A 5 -24.88 25.47 16.01
C ASN A 5 -23.94 24.33 16.47
N TYR A 6 -24.03 23.18 15.83
CA TYR A 6 -23.25 21.99 16.22
C TYR A 6 -22.40 21.45 15.07
N ILE A 7 -21.19 21.04 15.40
CA ILE A 7 -20.27 20.34 14.48
C ILE A 7 -20.00 18.92 14.97
N SER A 8 -19.76 18.01 14.00
CA SER A 8 -19.40 16.62 14.30
C SER A 8 -17.95 16.49 14.75
N LEU A 9 -17.61 15.33 15.35
CA LEU A 9 -16.21 15.00 15.66
C LEU A 9 -15.32 15.01 14.39
N SER A 10 -15.85 14.65 13.25
CA SER A 10 -15.15 14.70 11.96
C SER A 10 -14.79 16.13 11.60
N SER A 11 -15.80 17.02 11.60
CA SER A 11 -15.59 18.46 11.33
C SER A 11 -14.66 19.11 12.33
N LEU A 12 -14.67 18.65 13.59
CA LEU A 12 -13.73 19.11 14.61
C LEU A 12 -12.29 18.71 14.25
N LYS A 13 -12.10 17.47 13.77
CA LYS A 13 -10.78 17.00 13.29
C LYS A 13 -10.30 17.79 12.05
N ASP A 14 -11.20 18.16 11.15
CA ASP A 14 -10.88 19.01 9.98
C ASP A 14 -10.39 20.40 10.38
N ARG A 15 -10.88 20.95 11.50
CA ARG A 15 -10.39 22.20 12.13
C ARG A 15 -9.04 22.04 12.86
N GLY A 16 -8.46 20.81 12.83
CA GLY A 16 -7.13 20.52 13.39
C GLY A 16 -7.14 19.96 14.81
N TRP A 17 -8.31 19.68 15.38
CA TRP A 17 -8.40 18.97 16.64
C TRP A 17 -7.93 17.51 16.49
N THR A 18 -7.11 17.09 17.42
CA THR A 18 -6.71 15.68 17.56
C THR A 18 -7.34 15.08 18.82
N GLU A 19 -7.45 13.76 18.87
CA GLU A 19 -7.95 13.09 20.09
C GLU A 19 -7.13 13.45 21.34
N GLY A 20 -5.81 13.66 21.16
CA GLY A 20 -4.93 14.11 22.22
C GLY A 20 -5.24 15.54 22.71
N ILE A 21 -5.62 16.46 21.82
CA ILE A 21 -6.04 17.81 22.17
C ILE A 21 -7.38 17.78 22.90
N ILE A 22 -8.38 17.05 22.34
CA ILE A 22 -9.69 16.86 22.95
C ILE A 22 -9.56 16.34 24.38
N LYS A 23 -8.73 15.31 24.59
CA LYS A 23 -8.50 14.71 25.91
C LYS A 23 -7.78 15.65 26.87
N LYS A 24 -6.78 16.41 26.40
CA LYS A 24 -6.01 17.33 27.27
C LYS A 24 -6.82 18.52 27.72
N ILE A 25 -7.64 19.09 26.84
CA ILE A 25 -8.53 20.24 27.18
C ILE A 25 -9.77 19.74 27.94
N GLY A 26 -10.08 18.43 27.89
CA GLY A 26 -11.25 17.87 28.56
C GLY A 26 -12.57 18.20 27.86
N VAL A 27 -12.53 18.34 26.50
CA VAL A 27 -13.75 18.64 25.74
C VAL A 27 -14.63 17.42 25.66
N VAL A 28 -15.84 17.52 26.19
CA VAL A 28 -16.90 16.52 26.08
C VAL A 28 -17.92 16.93 25.02
N PRO A 29 -18.59 15.98 24.34
CA PRO A 29 -19.67 16.32 23.41
C PRO A 29 -20.84 16.97 24.14
N ASP A 30 -21.44 17.97 23.49
CA ASP A 30 -22.62 18.67 24.03
C ASP A 30 -23.90 17.90 23.77
N LYS A 31 -23.91 17.08 22.69
CA LYS A 31 -25.04 16.26 22.28
C LYS A 31 -24.56 14.97 21.60
N GLU A 32 -25.28 13.89 21.84
CA GLU A 32 -25.12 12.65 21.09
C GLU A 32 -26.43 12.35 20.33
N VAL A 33 -26.31 12.02 19.06
CA VAL A 33 -27.44 11.70 18.19
C VAL A 33 -27.22 10.35 17.51
N VAL A 34 -28.30 9.65 17.18
CA VAL A 34 -28.21 8.39 16.41
C VAL A 34 -27.55 8.69 15.07
N ASN A 35 -26.64 7.79 14.66
CA ASN A 35 -25.96 7.94 13.38
C ASN A 35 -26.95 7.77 12.22
N PRO A 36 -27.18 8.80 11.39
CA PRO A 36 -28.15 8.74 10.31
C PRO A 36 -27.78 7.76 9.19
N HIS A 37 -26.50 7.41 9.07
CA HIS A 37 -25.99 6.54 8.00
C HIS A 37 -25.89 5.07 8.42
N TYR A 38 -25.71 4.81 9.71
CA TYR A 38 -25.50 3.44 10.22
C TYR A 38 -26.29 3.20 11.51
N LYS A 39 -27.42 2.52 11.43
CA LYS A 39 -28.34 2.28 12.55
C LYS A 39 -27.71 1.57 13.77
N ASN A 40 -26.69 0.74 13.54
CA ASN A 40 -26.05 -0.06 14.60
C ASN A 40 -24.64 0.47 14.98
N SER A 41 -24.26 1.67 14.56
CA SER A 41 -22.99 2.28 14.93
C SER A 41 -23.11 3.14 16.19
N ALA A 42 -21.94 3.49 16.77
CA ALA A 42 -21.87 4.40 17.89
C ALA A 42 -22.56 5.74 17.58
N PRO A 43 -23.23 6.37 18.57
CA PRO A 43 -23.85 7.68 18.40
C PRO A 43 -22.89 8.71 17.87
N MET A 44 -23.38 9.61 17.03
CA MET A 44 -22.60 10.72 16.51
C MET A 44 -22.49 11.82 17.58
N LYS A 45 -21.25 12.17 17.91
CA LYS A 45 -20.91 13.21 18.89
C LYS A 45 -20.94 14.58 18.24
N LEU A 46 -21.66 15.50 18.86
CA LEU A 46 -21.84 16.86 18.40
C LEU A 46 -21.31 17.85 19.44
N TYR A 47 -20.70 18.92 18.94
CA TYR A 47 -20.04 19.97 19.73
C TYR A 47 -20.61 21.34 19.37
N ASP A 48 -20.89 22.16 20.36
CA ASP A 48 -21.36 23.54 20.14
C ASP A 48 -20.26 24.38 19.50
N VAL A 49 -20.57 25.01 18.37
CA VAL A 49 -19.61 25.77 17.56
C VAL A 49 -19.04 26.95 18.35
N ARG A 50 -19.87 27.68 19.08
CA ARG A 50 -19.43 28.87 19.82
C ARG A 50 -18.48 28.50 20.96
N ARG A 51 -18.78 27.39 21.64
CA ARG A 51 -17.89 26.86 22.68
C ARG A 51 -16.54 26.43 22.10
N ILE A 52 -16.55 25.75 20.99
CA ILE A 52 -15.33 25.31 20.30
C ILE A 52 -14.50 26.53 19.84
N GLU A 53 -15.12 27.53 19.23
CA GLU A 53 -14.44 28.76 18.81
C GLU A 53 -13.82 29.53 19.99
N GLY A 54 -14.51 29.59 21.14
CA GLY A 54 -13.96 30.15 22.35
C GLY A 54 -12.71 29.40 22.83
N ILE A 55 -12.71 28.08 22.77
CA ILE A 55 -11.53 27.27 23.13
C ILE A 55 -10.41 27.47 22.12
N GLU A 56 -10.70 27.49 20.82
CA GLU A 56 -9.72 27.72 19.74
C GLU A 56 -9.01 29.09 19.86
N ALA A 57 -9.69 30.08 20.39
CA ALA A 57 -9.11 31.41 20.67
C ALA A 57 -8.09 31.39 21.82
N SER A 58 -8.13 30.40 22.73
CA SER A 58 -7.26 30.31 23.89
C SER A 58 -5.80 30.03 23.55
N ASP A 59 -4.88 30.50 24.35
CA ASP A 59 -3.44 30.25 24.19
C ASP A 59 -3.08 28.80 24.48
N GLU A 60 -3.83 28.13 25.33
CA GLU A 60 -3.67 26.71 25.61
C GLU A 60 -3.93 25.88 24.35
N PHE A 61 -5.06 26.11 23.67
CA PHE A 61 -5.36 25.40 22.40
C PHE A 61 -4.30 25.69 21.35
N LYS A 62 -3.91 26.94 21.12
CA LYS A 62 -2.89 27.35 20.17
C LYS A 62 -1.56 26.62 20.39
N THR A 63 -1.15 26.50 21.66
CA THR A 63 0.08 25.78 22.04
C THR A 63 0.00 24.30 21.71
N LEU A 64 -1.12 23.65 22.06
CA LEU A 64 -1.36 22.23 21.77
C LEU A 64 -1.46 21.95 20.27
N TYR A 65 -2.18 22.82 19.55
CA TYR A 65 -2.33 22.76 18.10
C TYR A 65 -0.98 22.86 17.39
N ASN A 66 -0.18 23.88 17.73
CA ASN A 66 1.15 24.07 17.14
C ASN A 66 2.08 22.87 17.42
N THR A 67 1.99 22.28 18.62
CA THR A 67 2.74 21.09 18.98
C THR A 67 2.31 19.87 18.15
N ALA A 68 1.00 19.68 17.97
CA ALA A 68 0.43 18.62 17.14
C ALA A 68 0.82 18.79 15.66
N LEU A 69 0.76 20.02 15.15
CA LEU A 69 1.16 20.36 13.79
C LEU A 69 2.64 20.04 13.55
N LYS A 70 3.55 20.45 14.43
CA LYS A 70 4.98 20.13 14.34
C LYS A 70 5.22 18.62 14.31
N ARG A 71 4.54 17.85 15.17
CA ARG A 71 4.62 16.38 15.18
C ARG A 71 4.12 15.76 13.86
N ARG A 72 3.01 16.25 13.34
CA ARG A 72 2.44 15.77 12.05
C ARG A 72 3.41 16.04 10.91
N MET A 73 4.01 17.22 10.84
CA MET A 73 4.99 17.57 9.83
C MET A 73 6.26 16.69 9.94
N ALA A 74 6.76 16.47 11.15
CA ALA A 74 7.91 15.61 11.39
C ALA A 74 7.62 14.15 10.99
N ALA A 75 6.43 13.63 11.33
CA ALA A 75 6.00 12.29 10.93
C ALA A 75 5.89 12.14 9.41
N LYS A 76 5.32 13.15 8.72
CA LYS A 76 5.24 13.18 7.25
C LYS A 76 6.63 13.14 6.62
N LYS A 77 7.53 14.00 7.07
CA LYS A 77 8.93 14.04 6.59
C LYS A 77 9.65 12.71 6.83
N ALA A 78 9.45 12.09 8.00
CA ALA A 78 10.03 10.79 8.31
C ALA A 78 9.49 9.68 7.39
N ALA A 79 8.19 9.70 7.05
CA ALA A 79 7.60 8.77 6.11
C ALA A 79 8.14 8.97 4.69
N GLU A 80 8.28 10.22 4.25
CA GLU A 80 8.88 10.57 2.95
C GLU A 80 10.35 10.09 2.86
N THR A 81 11.14 10.30 3.91
CA THR A 81 12.53 9.80 3.98
C THR A 81 12.59 8.28 3.90
N LYS A 82 11.71 7.57 4.63
CA LYS A 82 11.64 6.10 4.56
C LYS A 82 11.24 5.60 3.18
N MET A 83 10.27 6.26 2.54
CA MET A 83 9.86 5.96 1.17
C MET A 83 11.01 6.15 0.18
N GLN A 84 11.76 7.26 0.30
CA GLN A 84 12.91 7.52 -0.57
C GLN A 84 14.01 6.45 -0.36
N SER A 85 14.32 6.11 0.89
CA SER A 85 15.29 5.06 1.18
C SER A 85 14.88 3.70 0.60
N MET A 86 13.57 3.36 0.60
CA MET A 86 13.07 2.15 -0.04
C MET A 86 13.24 2.21 -1.56
N LYS A 87 12.94 3.34 -2.18
CA LYS A 87 13.15 3.54 -3.63
C LYS A 87 14.61 3.34 -4.01
N ASP A 88 15.51 4.01 -3.31
CA ASP A 88 16.95 3.91 -3.57
C ASP A 88 17.44 2.45 -3.41
N TYR A 89 16.96 1.77 -2.37
CA TYR A 89 17.29 0.36 -2.14
C TYR A 89 16.84 -0.54 -3.30
N VAL A 90 15.57 -0.47 -3.72
CA VAL A 90 15.08 -1.36 -4.78
C VAL A 90 15.65 -1.01 -6.16
N HIS A 91 15.99 0.26 -6.39
CA HIS A 91 16.67 0.67 -7.62
C HIS A 91 18.10 0.11 -7.70
N SER A 92 18.76 -0.08 -6.56
CA SER A 92 20.12 -0.66 -6.50
C SER A 92 20.12 -2.18 -6.71
N ILE A 93 18.97 -2.87 -6.66
CA ILE A 93 18.90 -4.31 -6.85
C ILE A 93 19.19 -4.66 -8.30
N GLU A 94 20.26 -5.40 -8.52
CA GLU A 94 20.61 -5.98 -9.81
C GLU A 94 19.81 -7.27 -10.03
N ILE A 95 19.12 -7.35 -11.17
CA ILE A 95 18.38 -8.55 -11.58
C ILE A 95 19.15 -9.21 -12.70
N LYS A 96 19.55 -10.46 -12.50
CA LYS A 96 20.27 -11.25 -13.50
C LYS A 96 19.31 -12.18 -14.21
N MET A 97 19.29 -12.09 -15.54
CA MET A 97 18.50 -13.00 -16.36
C MET A 97 19.24 -14.35 -16.50
N PRO A 98 18.51 -15.47 -16.60
CA PRO A 98 19.15 -16.78 -16.76
C PRO A 98 19.90 -16.90 -18.09
N MET A 99 21.13 -17.42 -18.03
CA MET A 99 21.97 -17.70 -19.21
C MET A 99 21.56 -19.02 -19.90
N SER A 100 20.27 -19.22 -20.12
CA SER A 100 19.69 -20.41 -20.72
C SER A 100 19.03 -20.06 -22.05
N SER A 101 18.93 -21.04 -22.98
CA SER A 101 18.21 -20.82 -24.23
C SER A 101 16.73 -20.47 -23.96
N LYS A 102 16.13 -19.71 -24.87
CA LYS A 102 14.70 -19.35 -24.86
C LYS A 102 13.80 -20.57 -24.60
N GLU A 103 14.06 -21.65 -25.31
CA GLU A 103 13.31 -22.90 -25.15
C GLU A 103 13.43 -23.52 -23.75
N GLN A 104 14.63 -23.55 -23.18
CA GLN A 104 14.86 -24.07 -21.84
C GLN A 104 14.14 -23.26 -20.79
N VAL A 105 14.14 -21.93 -20.93
CA VAL A 105 13.43 -21.02 -20.03
C VAL A 105 11.92 -21.25 -20.09
N PHE A 106 11.36 -21.41 -21.27
CA PHE A 106 9.92 -21.67 -21.46
C PHE A 106 9.48 -23.02 -20.87
N ARG A 107 10.27 -24.07 -21.07
CA ARG A 107 10.02 -25.39 -20.45
C ARG A 107 10.04 -25.29 -18.92
N ARG A 108 10.98 -24.56 -18.35
CA ARG A 108 11.07 -24.34 -16.90
C ARG A 108 9.90 -23.52 -16.38
N ALA A 109 9.43 -22.51 -17.12
CA ALA A 109 8.28 -21.70 -16.75
C ALA A 109 7.00 -22.53 -16.65
N VAL A 110 6.76 -23.42 -17.61
CA VAL A 110 5.62 -24.35 -17.59
C VAL A 110 5.78 -25.36 -16.44
N ALA A 111 6.96 -25.93 -16.24
CA ALA A 111 7.21 -26.86 -15.14
C ALA A 111 6.95 -26.21 -13.77
N HIS A 112 7.39 -24.96 -13.58
CA HIS A 112 7.13 -24.18 -12.36
C HIS A 112 5.63 -23.94 -12.15
N TYR A 113 4.91 -23.59 -13.20
CA TYR A 113 3.45 -23.42 -13.15
C TYR A 113 2.74 -24.72 -12.75
N ASN A 114 3.10 -25.83 -13.40
CA ASN A 114 2.52 -27.14 -13.13
C ASN A 114 2.77 -27.58 -11.67
N ALA A 115 4.01 -27.46 -11.20
CA ALA A 115 4.36 -27.79 -9.81
C ALA A 115 3.54 -26.96 -8.78
N LEU A 116 3.27 -25.68 -9.05
CA LEU A 116 2.43 -24.83 -8.20
C LEU A 116 0.99 -25.34 -8.13
N TRP A 117 0.42 -25.76 -9.27
CA TRP A 117 -0.95 -26.24 -9.32
C TRP A 117 -1.09 -27.66 -8.77
N GLU A 118 -0.10 -28.54 -8.96
CA GLU A 118 -0.01 -29.84 -8.31
C GLU A 118 0.02 -29.70 -6.79
N TRP A 119 0.85 -28.79 -6.25
CA TRP A 119 0.89 -28.48 -4.82
C TRP A 119 -0.47 -28.02 -4.27
N ARG A 120 -1.28 -27.33 -5.10
CA ARG A 120 -2.65 -26.91 -4.76
C ARG A 120 -3.70 -28.00 -4.99
N GLY A 121 -3.34 -29.17 -5.48
CA GLY A 121 -4.27 -30.26 -5.82
C GLY A 121 -5.11 -30.03 -7.08
N CYS A 122 -4.73 -29.11 -7.95
CA CYS A 122 -5.45 -28.74 -9.17
C CYS A 122 -4.77 -29.29 -10.42
N TYR A 123 -4.86 -30.59 -10.64
CA TYR A 123 -4.22 -31.30 -11.75
C TYR A 123 -4.84 -31.00 -13.13
N ASP A 124 -6.08 -30.53 -13.16
CA ASP A 124 -6.83 -30.14 -14.37
C ASP A 124 -6.20 -28.93 -15.08
N LYS A 125 -5.33 -28.18 -14.40
CA LYS A 125 -4.63 -27.00 -14.94
C LYS A 125 -3.26 -27.29 -15.51
N HIS A 126 -2.89 -28.57 -15.62
CA HIS A 126 -1.59 -28.96 -16.11
C HIS A 126 -1.40 -28.61 -17.59
N ILE A 127 -0.27 -27.99 -17.92
CA ILE A 127 0.13 -27.63 -19.28
C ILE A 127 1.16 -28.65 -19.78
N CYS A 128 0.86 -29.33 -20.88
CA CYS A 128 1.73 -30.37 -21.41
C CYS A 128 2.94 -29.82 -22.18
N ASP A 129 2.76 -28.70 -22.89
CA ASP A 129 3.80 -28.12 -23.74
C ASP A 129 3.65 -26.59 -23.82
N TYR A 130 4.77 -25.86 -23.71
CA TYR A 130 4.75 -24.40 -23.81
C TYR A 130 4.31 -23.89 -25.19
N ARG A 131 4.51 -24.69 -26.25
CA ARG A 131 4.18 -24.35 -27.64
C ARG A 131 2.69 -24.20 -27.93
N ILE A 132 1.84 -24.73 -27.06
CA ILE A 132 0.38 -24.56 -27.19
C ILE A 132 -0.12 -23.24 -26.58
N LEU A 133 0.74 -22.47 -25.89
CA LEU A 133 0.41 -21.24 -25.25
C LEU A 133 0.56 -20.05 -26.20
N ASP A 134 -0.30 -19.07 -26.04
CA ASP A 134 -0.10 -17.75 -26.65
C ASP A 134 1.08 -17.02 -25.98
N ASN A 135 1.67 -16.06 -26.72
CA ASN A 135 2.84 -15.32 -26.26
C ASN A 135 2.58 -14.59 -24.93
N ALA A 136 1.41 -13.99 -24.75
CA ALA A 136 1.09 -13.24 -23.53
C ALA A 136 1.03 -14.16 -22.28
N THR A 137 0.43 -15.34 -22.43
CA THR A 137 0.41 -16.35 -21.37
C THR A 137 1.81 -16.86 -21.07
N LEU A 138 2.59 -17.18 -22.09
CA LEU A 138 3.96 -17.69 -21.93
C LEU A 138 4.88 -16.66 -21.29
N GLU A 139 4.77 -15.39 -21.69
CA GLU A 139 5.49 -14.28 -21.09
C GLU A 139 5.17 -14.15 -19.60
N ARG A 140 3.89 -14.17 -19.24
CA ARG A 140 3.42 -14.10 -17.85
C ARG A 140 3.95 -15.27 -17.00
N LEU A 141 3.94 -16.49 -17.51
CA LEU A 141 4.48 -17.66 -16.82
C LEU A 141 6.00 -17.57 -16.63
N THR A 142 6.69 -17.11 -17.67
CA THR A 142 8.15 -16.91 -17.66
C THR A 142 8.54 -15.85 -16.63
N ALA A 143 7.86 -14.70 -16.62
CA ALA A 143 8.10 -13.64 -15.64
C ALA A 143 7.83 -14.11 -14.20
N ASN A 144 6.77 -14.90 -14.00
CA ASN A 144 6.45 -15.48 -12.70
C ASN A 144 7.55 -16.42 -12.21
N MET A 145 7.98 -17.35 -13.05
CA MET A 145 9.04 -18.30 -12.71
C MET A 145 10.35 -17.57 -12.38
N ILE A 146 10.78 -16.63 -13.22
CA ILE A 146 12.01 -15.87 -13.00
C ILE A 146 11.92 -15.09 -11.67
N ARG A 147 10.81 -14.41 -11.43
CA ARG A 147 10.57 -13.61 -10.22
C ARG A 147 10.68 -14.45 -8.95
N HIS A 148 9.98 -15.58 -8.88
CA HIS A 148 9.88 -16.37 -7.65
C HIS A 148 10.95 -17.45 -7.49
N SER A 149 11.65 -17.85 -8.56
CA SER A 149 12.62 -18.96 -8.50
C SER A 149 14.05 -18.56 -8.83
N MET A 150 14.28 -17.39 -9.44
CA MET A 150 15.58 -17.02 -9.98
C MET A 150 16.07 -15.65 -9.52
N THR A 151 15.29 -14.95 -8.70
CA THR A 151 15.65 -13.63 -8.15
C THR A 151 15.39 -13.60 -6.64
N ASP A 152 15.98 -12.62 -5.97
CA ASP A 152 15.73 -12.37 -4.54
C ASP A 152 14.41 -11.63 -4.26
N TYR A 153 13.49 -11.60 -5.23
CA TYR A 153 12.23 -10.85 -5.15
C TYR A 153 11.46 -11.13 -3.86
N ASP A 154 11.17 -12.41 -3.57
CA ASP A 154 10.40 -12.79 -2.39
C ASP A 154 11.13 -12.45 -1.10
N SER A 155 12.45 -12.69 -1.03
CA SER A 155 13.28 -12.35 0.12
C SER A 155 13.34 -10.84 0.38
N VAL A 156 13.34 -10.02 -0.68
CA VAL A 156 13.30 -8.55 -0.56
C VAL A 156 11.98 -8.10 0.02
N LEU A 157 10.87 -8.65 -0.43
CA LEU A 157 9.54 -8.30 0.08
C LEU A 157 9.35 -8.75 1.52
N GLU A 158 9.76 -9.98 1.85
CA GLU A 158 9.65 -10.53 3.19
C GLU A 158 10.46 -9.70 4.22
N ARG A 159 11.71 -9.38 3.92
CA ARG A 159 12.57 -8.54 4.79
C ARG A 159 12.04 -7.12 4.98
N ASN A 160 11.20 -6.64 4.07
CA ASN A 160 10.63 -5.30 4.12
C ASN A 160 9.12 -5.29 4.42
N TYR A 161 8.55 -6.43 4.78
CA TYR A 161 7.14 -6.53 5.14
C TYR A 161 6.75 -5.51 6.22
N GLY A 162 5.64 -4.82 6.03
CA GLY A 162 5.14 -3.79 6.95
C GLY A 162 5.92 -2.47 6.98
N LYS A 163 7.00 -2.33 6.22
CA LYS A 163 7.74 -1.06 6.12
C LYS A 163 7.10 -0.12 5.09
N VAL A 164 7.32 1.18 5.30
CA VAL A 164 6.90 2.22 4.34
C VAL A 164 7.59 1.97 3.00
N GLY A 165 6.79 1.91 1.92
CA GLY A 165 7.28 1.74 0.55
C GLY A 165 7.41 0.29 0.07
N VAL A 166 6.97 -0.72 0.85
CA VAL A 166 7.01 -2.12 0.41
C VAL A 166 6.13 -2.38 -0.82
N GLU A 167 4.98 -1.71 -0.93
CA GLU A 167 4.11 -1.77 -2.12
C GLU A 167 4.84 -1.22 -3.35
N TYR A 168 5.51 -0.09 -3.20
CA TYR A 168 6.35 0.45 -4.27
C TYR A 168 7.46 -0.54 -4.69
N ALA A 169 8.13 -1.17 -3.71
CA ALA A 169 9.16 -2.17 -3.98
C ALA A 169 8.61 -3.36 -4.77
N HIS A 170 7.43 -3.85 -4.38
CA HIS A 170 6.72 -4.91 -5.09
C HIS A 170 6.46 -4.54 -6.56
N ASP A 171 5.83 -3.40 -6.79
CA ASP A 171 5.42 -2.98 -8.14
C ASP A 171 6.62 -2.70 -9.02
N TYR A 172 7.62 -1.96 -8.50
CA TYR A 172 8.84 -1.64 -9.24
C TYR A 172 9.61 -2.90 -9.66
N LEU A 173 9.86 -3.84 -8.74
CA LEU A 173 10.60 -5.05 -9.05
C LEU A 173 9.83 -5.95 -10.02
N LYS A 174 8.51 -6.04 -9.86
CA LYS A 174 7.63 -6.78 -10.77
C LYS A 174 7.69 -6.22 -12.19
N GLU A 175 7.54 -4.92 -12.34
CA GLU A 175 7.62 -4.25 -13.65
C GLU A 175 9.02 -4.41 -14.27
N LYS A 176 10.07 -4.21 -13.48
CA LYS A 176 11.46 -4.37 -13.94
C LYS A 176 11.72 -5.78 -14.47
N ILE A 177 11.29 -6.82 -13.74
CA ILE A 177 11.43 -8.21 -14.17
C ILE A 177 10.60 -8.48 -15.42
N ASN A 178 9.35 -8.06 -15.44
CA ASN A 178 8.47 -8.25 -16.60
C ASN A 178 9.07 -7.62 -17.86
N LYS A 179 9.56 -6.39 -17.75
CA LYS A 179 10.22 -5.70 -18.86
C LYS A 179 11.46 -6.45 -19.34
N MET A 180 12.32 -6.88 -18.42
CA MET A 180 13.53 -7.62 -18.78
C MET A 180 13.20 -8.96 -19.47
N VAL A 181 12.14 -9.65 -19.03
CA VAL A 181 11.65 -10.89 -19.66
C VAL A 181 11.14 -10.60 -21.07
N HIS A 182 10.33 -9.55 -21.22
CA HIS A 182 9.84 -9.12 -22.54
C HIS A 182 11.01 -8.82 -23.48
N ASP A 183 11.92 -7.96 -23.08
CA ASP A 183 13.06 -7.51 -23.86
C ASP A 183 14.01 -8.66 -24.23
N THR A 184 14.14 -9.68 -23.36
CA THR A 184 15.06 -10.81 -23.58
C THR A 184 14.46 -11.92 -24.43
N TYR A 185 13.17 -12.23 -24.27
CA TYR A 185 12.59 -13.46 -24.85
C TYR A 185 11.44 -13.21 -25.81
N PHE A 186 10.81 -12.01 -25.80
CA PHE A 186 9.57 -11.74 -26.55
C PHE A 186 9.68 -10.56 -27.50
N GLN A 187 10.76 -9.77 -27.46
CA GLN A 187 11.01 -8.81 -28.54
C GLN A 187 11.19 -9.60 -29.84
N ASP A 188 10.30 -9.35 -30.80
CA ASP A 188 10.49 -9.81 -32.16
C ASP A 188 11.75 -9.14 -32.70
N VAL A 189 12.73 -9.96 -33.11
CA VAL A 189 13.87 -9.48 -33.89
C VAL A 189 13.28 -9.07 -35.24
N ALA A 190 13.11 -7.76 -35.43
CA ALA A 190 12.66 -7.18 -36.69
C ALA A 190 13.65 -7.51 -37.85
#